data_c8508b56ec3a9aca0fda28b58dfc8507
#
_entry.id   c8508b56ec3a9aca0fda28b58dfc8507
#
_cell.length_a   1.000
_cell.length_b   1.000
_cell.length_c   1.000
_cell.angle_alpha   90.00
_cell.angle_beta   90.00
_cell.angle_gamma   90.00
#
_symmetry.space_group_name_H-M   'P 1'
#
loop_
_entity.id
_entity.type
_entity.pdbx_description
1 polymer ?
#
loop_
_entity_poly.entity_id
_entity_poly.type
_entity_poly.pdbx_seq_one_letter_code
_entity_poly.pdbx_strand_id
1 'polypeptide(L)'
;MKKIIFTLLFAVVSLGTFAQFEKRTMYVNASLTGFGLSYSKQPGFCMNIEAAGGYFFADNWAVKGLIGWDHVDAANTFDMGAGVRYYLHNNGLFFGTGFKYGLTSAGGDTEVLHNVFLPLEAGYCFFLNDHVSLEPSFFVDMCFNHFKESTKFGLKLSFGYYF
;
A
#
# COMPACT_ATOMS: atom_id res chain seq x y z
N MET A 1 2.81 16.01 -28.22
CA MET A 1 3.12 14.71 -27.62
C MET A 1 2.68 14.62 -26.16
N LYS A 2 3.02 15.54 -25.25
CA LYS A 2 2.59 15.50 -23.82
C LYS A 2 1.07 15.46 -23.63
N LYS A 3 0.30 16.19 -24.45
CA LYS A 3 -1.18 16.22 -24.39
C LYS A 3 -1.81 14.87 -24.80
N ILE A 4 -1.22 14.18 -25.76
CA ILE A 4 -1.71 12.88 -26.25
C ILE A 4 -1.49 11.79 -25.18
N ILE A 5 -0.34 11.83 -24.49
CA ILE A 5 -0.06 10.91 -23.38
C ILE A 5 -1.04 11.13 -22.23
N PHE A 6 -1.38 12.39 -21.92
CA PHE A 6 -2.35 12.74 -20.87
C PHE A 6 -3.77 12.28 -21.25
N THR A 7 -4.17 12.46 -22.53
CA THR A 7 -5.48 12.01 -23.02
C THR A 7 -5.56 10.48 -23.06
N LEU A 8 -4.48 9.79 -23.43
CA LEU A 8 -4.42 8.33 -23.41
C LEU A 8 -4.47 7.79 -21.98
N LEU A 9 -3.79 8.43 -21.05
CA LEU A 9 -3.85 8.09 -19.61
C LEU A 9 -5.26 8.26 -19.07
N PHE A 10 -5.95 9.35 -19.46
CA PHE A 10 -7.35 9.60 -19.05
C PHE A 10 -8.34 8.62 -19.68
N ALA A 11 -8.10 8.20 -20.93
CA ALA A 11 -8.95 7.22 -21.62
C ALA A 11 -8.82 5.81 -21.03
N VAL A 12 -7.64 5.42 -20.55
CA VAL A 12 -7.43 4.13 -19.87
C VAL A 12 -8.15 4.10 -18.52
N VAL A 13 -8.23 5.24 -17.82
CA VAL A 13 -8.95 5.38 -16.54
C VAL A 13 -10.47 5.18 -16.69
N SER A 14 -11.03 5.41 -17.88
CA SER A 14 -12.49 5.33 -18.13
C SER A 14 -13.01 3.94 -18.48
N LEU A 15 -12.15 2.93 -18.62
CA LEU A 15 -12.54 1.58 -19.02
C LEU A 15 -12.76 0.60 -17.84
N GLY A 16 -12.73 1.09 -16.60
CA GLY A 16 -12.92 0.26 -15.41
C GLY A 16 -14.37 -0.23 -15.29
N THR A 17 -14.57 -1.52 -15.33
CA THR A 17 -15.83 -2.18 -15.01
C THR A 17 -16.04 -2.17 -13.49
N PHE A 18 -17.20 -1.70 -13.08
CA PHE A 18 -17.49 -1.20 -11.72
C PHE A 18 -18.02 -2.23 -10.72
N ALA A 19 -18.12 -3.51 -11.09
CA ALA A 19 -18.73 -4.55 -10.25
C ALA A 19 -17.83 -5.12 -9.14
N GLN A 20 -16.57 -4.66 -9.03
CA GLN A 20 -15.55 -5.34 -8.22
C GLN A 20 -15.39 -4.76 -6.81
N PHE A 21 -16.04 -3.64 -6.50
CA PHE A 21 -16.02 -3.03 -5.16
C PHE A 21 -17.33 -3.26 -4.40
N GLU A 22 -18.04 -4.35 -4.76
CA GLU A 22 -19.30 -4.72 -4.15
C GLU A 22 -19.10 -5.46 -2.84
N LYS A 23 -20.10 -5.34 -1.97
CA LYS A 23 -20.17 -6.08 -0.71
C LYS A 23 -20.00 -7.59 -0.96
N ARG A 24 -19.18 -8.25 -0.12
CA ARG A 24 -18.79 -9.67 -0.13
C ARG A 24 -17.67 -10.04 -1.09
N THR A 25 -17.18 -9.14 -1.92
CA THR A 25 -15.97 -9.37 -2.69
C THR A 25 -14.77 -9.50 -1.74
N MET A 26 -13.89 -10.43 -2.04
CA MET A 26 -12.59 -10.59 -1.39
C MET A 26 -11.47 -10.21 -2.35
N TYR A 27 -10.35 -9.76 -1.80
CA TYR A 27 -9.16 -9.56 -2.60
C TYR A 27 -7.90 -9.94 -1.83
N VAL A 28 -6.89 -10.32 -2.56
CA VAL A 28 -5.51 -10.43 -2.08
C VAL A 28 -4.63 -9.52 -2.92
N ASN A 29 -3.67 -8.85 -2.30
CA ASN A 29 -2.68 -8.09 -3.05
C ASN A 29 -1.27 -8.33 -2.53
N ALA A 30 -0.31 -8.20 -3.44
CA ALA A 30 1.09 -8.13 -3.13
C ALA A 30 1.64 -6.80 -3.63
N SER A 31 2.39 -6.11 -2.80
CA SER A 31 2.96 -4.81 -3.11
C SER A 31 4.47 -4.79 -2.97
N LEU A 32 5.08 -4.01 -3.84
CA LEU A 32 6.50 -3.71 -3.84
C LEU A 32 6.68 -2.21 -3.68
N THR A 33 7.50 -1.83 -2.72
CA THR A 33 7.96 -0.46 -2.51
C THR A 33 9.49 -0.47 -2.49
N GLY A 34 10.12 0.63 -2.89
CA GLY A 34 11.57 0.72 -2.76
C GLY A 34 12.34 1.06 -4.02
N PHE A 35 11.68 1.40 -5.12
CA PHE A 35 12.38 1.95 -6.27
C PHE A 35 12.78 3.42 -6.04
N GLY A 36 13.72 3.66 -5.08
CA GLY A 36 14.41 4.94 -4.91
C GLY A 36 13.54 6.16 -4.55
N LEU A 37 12.26 5.96 -4.18
CA LEU A 37 11.30 7.03 -3.96
C LEU A 37 10.85 7.19 -2.49
N SER A 38 11.42 6.42 -1.57
CA SER A 38 11.21 6.70 -0.15
C SER A 38 12.28 7.67 0.35
N TYR A 39 11.85 8.83 0.81
CA TYR A 39 12.74 9.80 1.43
C TYR A 39 12.90 9.41 2.91
N SER A 40 13.94 8.63 3.19
CA SER A 40 14.48 8.46 4.52
C SER A 40 15.78 9.27 4.61
N LYS A 41 16.11 9.77 5.79
CA LYS A 41 17.36 10.52 6.02
C LYS A 41 18.62 9.67 5.86
N GLN A 42 18.51 8.38 5.64
CA GLN A 42 19.63 7.47 5.40
C GLN A 42 19.66 7.09 3.91
N PRO A 43 20.76 7.38 3.20
CA PRO A 43 20.96 6.92 1.83
C PRO A 43 21.34 5.44 1.85
N GLY A 44 20.38 4.57 1.52
CA GLY A 44 20.58 3.14 1.44
C GLY A 44 19.57 2.47 0.52
N PHE A 45 19.85 1.23 0.12
CA PHE A 45 18.90 0.42 -0.64
C PHE A 45 17.76 0.01 0.28
N CYS A 46 16.55 0.49 -0.01
CA CYS A 46 15.33 0.14 0.72
C CYS A 46 14.46 -0.74 -0.17
N MET A 47 14.11 -1.91 0.31
CA MET A 47 13.16 -2.81 -0.35
C MET A 47 12.10 -3.21 0.67
N ASN A 48 10.83 -2.98 0.32
CA ASN A 48 9.69 -3.44 1.10
C ASN A 48 8.82 -4.33 0.23
N ILE A 49 8.44 -5.46 0.80
CA ILE A 49 7.46 -6.40 0.24
C ILE A 49 6.32 -6.51 1.24
N GLU A 50 5.10 -6.23 0.79
CA GLU A 50 3.90 -6.33 1.62
C GLU A 50 2.87 -7.21 0.91
N ALA A 51 2.25 -8.12 1.65
CA ALA A 51 1.09 -8.88 1.22
C ALA A 51 -0.12 -8.47 2.07
N ALA A 52 -1.26 -8.30 1.44
CA ALA A 52 -2.49 -7.99 2.15
C ALA A 52 -3.67 -8.80 1.60
N GLY A 53 -4.62 -9.07 2.47
CA GLY A 53 -5.92 -9.63 2.13
C GLY A 53 -7.02 -8.72 2.62
N GLY A 54 -8.09 -8.57 1.84
CA GLY A 54 -9.21 -7.71 2.21
C GLY A 54 -10.56 -8.31 1.89
N TYR A 55 -11.57 -7.79 2.58
CA TYR A 55 -12.97 -8.18 2.45
C TYR A 55 -13.85 -6.93 2.42
N PHE A 56 -14.71 -6.82 1.41
CA PHE A 56 -15.69 -5.75 1.29
C PHE A 56 -16.89 -6.04 2.19
N PHE A 57 -16.96 -5.37 3.34
CA PHE A 57 -18.08 -5.49 4.27
C PHE A 57 -19.29 -4.63 3.88
N ALA A 58 -19.07 -3.61 3.06
CA ALA A 58 -20.09 -2.80 2.41
C ALA A 58 -19.58 -2.36 1.04
N ASP A 59 -20.47 -1.88 0.17
CA ASP A 59 -20.09 -1.37 -1.14
C ASP A 59 -19.05 -0.26 -1.00
N ASN A 60 -17.96 -0.38 -1.73
CA ASN A 60 -16.81 0.54 -1.69
C ASN A 60 -15.99 0.54 -0.38
N TRP A 61 -16.37 -0.22 0.65
CA TRP A 61 -15.65 -0.28 1.92
C TRP A 61 -15.06 -1.66 2.15
N ALA A 62 -13.75 -1.73 2.25
CA ALA A 62 -13.03 -2.96 2.56
C ALA A 62 -12.26 -2.85 3.89
N VAL A 63 -12.31 -3.90 4.68
CA VAL A 63 -11.34 -4.14 5.75
C VAL A 63 -10.18 -4.94 5.17
N LYS A 64 -8.96 -4.64 5.58
CA LYS A 64 -7.75 -5.37 5.13
C LYS A 64 -6.86 -5.76 6.30
N GLY A 65 -6.23 -6.93 6.19
CA GLY A 65 -5.09 -7.33 6.99
C GLY A 65 -3.83 -7.30 6.12
N LEU A 66 -2.69 -6.97 6.70
CA LEU A 66 -1.43 -6.92 5.98
C LEU A 66 -0.29 -7.53 6.80
N ILE A 67 0.67 -8.09 6.09
CA ILE A 67 1.97 -8.50 6.58
C ILE A 67 3.03 -7.95 5.63
N GLY A 68 4.14 -7.49 6.17
CA GLY A 68 5.22 -6.89 5.38
C GLY A 68 6.59 -7.24 5.92
N TRP A 69 7.56 -7.10 5.05
CA TRP A 69 8.97 -7.21 5.38
C TRP A 69 9.73 -6.06 4.70
N ASP A 70 10.41 -5.30 5.52
CA ASP A 70 11.22 -4.15 5.14
C ASP A 70 12.69 -4.49 5.35
N HIS A 71 13.51 -4.26 4.34
CA HIS A 71 14.97 -4.34 4.44
C HIS A 71 15.57 -2.98 4.11
N VAL A 72 16.27 -2.39 5.09
CA VAL A 72 16.97 -1.11 4.94
C VAL A 72 18.39 -1.28 5.46
N ASP A 73 19.37 -1.27 4.55
CA ASP A 73 20.78 -1.48 4.86
C ASP A 73 21.06 -2.76 5.69
N ALA A 74 21.30 -2.60 6.99
CA ALA A 74 21.56 -3.72 7.92
C ALA A 74 20.36 -4.01 8.84
N ALA A 75 19.24 -3.33 8.70
CA ALA A 75 18.05 -3.49 9.52
C ALA A 75 16.95 -4.24 8.76
N ASN A 76 16.32 -5.18 9.44
CA ASN A 76 15.14 -5.88 8.95
C ASN A 76 13.96 -5.53 9.84
N THR A 77 12.84 -5.16 9.23
CA THR A 77 11.59 -4.91 9.94
C THR A 77 10.52 -5.85 9.43
N PHE A 78 9.86 -6.54 10.34
CA PHE A 78 8.67 -7.31 10.06
C PHE A 78 7.45 -6.51 10.50
N ASP A 79 6.52 -6.27 9.60
CA ASP A 79 5.32 -5.48 9.82
C ASP A 79 4.07 -6.36 9.77
N MET A 80 3.13 -6.11 10.67
CA MET A 80 1.78 -6.66 10.61
C MET A 80 0.77 -5.55 10.91
N GLY A 81 -0.40 -5.62 10.29
CA GLY A 81 -1.39 -4.58 10.49
C GLY A 81 -2.78 -4.92 9.98
N ALA A 82 -3.70 -4.04 10.33
CA ALA A 82 -5.06 -4.07 9.82
C ALA A 82 -5.52 -2.65 9.50
N GLY A 83 -6.45 -2.53 8.57
CA GLY A 83 -6.94 -1.23 8.16
C GLY A 83 -8.24 -1.30 7.39
N VAL A 84 -8.67 -0.14 6.96
CA VAL A 84 -9.84 0.04 6.11
C VAL A 84 -9.43 0.77 4.85
N ARG A 85 -10.09 0.46 3.74
CA ARG A 85 -9.91 1.10 2.45
C ARG A 85 -11.29 1.50 1.92
N TYR A 86 -11.39 2.71 1.42
CA TYR A 86 -12.60 3.24 0.80
C TYR A 86 -12.33 3.56 -0.67
N TYR A 87 -13.17 3.07 -1.56
CA TYR A 87 -13.12 3.30 -2.99
C TYR A 87 -14.14 4.37 -3.37
N LEU A 88 -13.71 5.42 -4.04
CA LEU A 88 -14.55 6.57 -4.33
C LEU A 88 -15.45 6.28 -5.55
N HIS A 89 -16.78 6.28 -5.35
CA HIS A 89 -17.78 6.19 -6.39
C HIS A 89 -17.52 5.11 -7.46
N ASN A 90 -17.02 3.96 -7.08
CA ASN A 90 -16.70 2.86 -7.98
C ASN A 90 -15.75 3.21 -9.15
N ASN A 91 -14.96 4.27 -9.04
CA ASN A 91 -14.06 4.68 -10.13
C ASN A 91 -12.62 4.18 -9.98
N GLY A 92 -12.34 3.35 -8.99
CA GLY A 92 -11.01 2.81 -8.71
C GLY A 92 -10.13 3.70 -7.84
N LEU A 93 -10.45 4.97 -7.63
CA LEU A 93 -9.73 5.82 -6.68
C LEU A 93 -9.99 5.34 -5.25
N PHE A 94 -8.95 5.11 -4.49
CA PHE A 94 -9.10 4.65 -3.11
C PHE A 94 -8.26 5.46 -2.12
N PHE A 95 -8.76 5.48 -0.89
CA PHE A 95 -8.09 5.98 0.29
C PHE A 95 -8.08 4.89 1.35
N GLY A 96 -6.96 4.74 2.05
CA GLY A 96 -6.82 3.74 3.09
C GLY A 96 -6.15 4.30 4.33
N THR A 97 -6.53 3.75 5.47
CA THR A 97 -5.88 3.99 6.76
C THR A 97 -5.95 2.75 7.62
N GLY A 98 -5.21 2.73 8.70
CA GLY A 98 -5.19 1.57 9.58
C GLY A 98 -4.21 1.70 10.73
N PHE A 99 -3.79 0.57 11.20
CA PHE A 99 -2.81 0.40 12.24
C PHE A 99 -1.79 -0.63 11.77
N LYS A 100 -0.50 -0.33 11.92
CA LYS A 100 0.60 -1.22 11.58
C LYS A 100 1.59 -1.29 12.74
N TYR A 101 2.00 -2.49 13.08
CA TYR A 101 2.97 -2.79 14.12
C TYR A 101 4.21 -3.40 13.49
N GLY A 102 5.35 -2.80 13.73
CA GLY A 102 6.63 -3.19 13.18
C GLY A 102 7.61 -3.67 14.24
N LEU A 103 8.29 -4.76 13.96
CA LEU A 103 9.39 -5.33 14.73
C LEU A 103 10.68 -5.12 13.95
N THR A 104 11.53 -4.21 14.42
CA THR A 104 12.81 -3.91 13.76
C THR A 104 13.96 -4.56 14.51
N SER A 105 14.75 -5.36 13.78
CA SER A 105 16.01 -5.94 14.26
C SER A 105 17.15 -5.31 13.48
N ALA A 106 18.08 -4.65 14.17
CA ALA A 106 19.33 -4.15 13.59
C ALA A 106 20.40 -5.25 13.68
N GLY A 107 21.13 -5.46 12.58
CA GLY A 107 22.18 -6.50 12.54
C GLY A 107 23.28 -6.25 13.57
N GLY A 108 23.37 -7.09 14.60
CA GLY A 108 24.38 -7.05 15.65
C GLY A 108 23.85 -6.79 17.06
N ASP A 109 22.65 -6.24 17.21
CA ASP A 109 22.04 -6.03 18.52
C ASP A 109 20.91 -7.01 18.80
N THR A 110 20.83 -7.45 20.07
CA THR A 110 19.77 -8.37 20.55
C THR A 110 18.47 -7.62 20.85
N GLU A 111 18.45 -6.30 20.73
CA GLU A 111 17.29 -5.47 21.04
C GLU A 111 16.38 -5.36 19.81
N VAL A 112 15.13 -5.79 19.98
CA VAL A 112 14.06 -5.63 18.98
C VAL A 112 13.32 -4.33 19.28
N LEU A 113 13.36 -3.39 18.34
CA LEU A 113 12.62 -2.13 18.44
C LEU A 113 11.17 -2.34 18.00
N HIS A 114 10.24 -1.91 18.83
CA HIS A 114 8.82 -1.97 18.59
C HIS A 114 8.31 -0.62 18.09
N ASN A 115 7.78 -0.61 16.88
CA ASN A 115 7.24 0.59 16.26
C ASN A 115 5.75 0.46 15.96
N VAL A 116 5.02 1.53 16.19
CA VAL A 116 3.58 1.62 15.90
C VAL A 116 3.38 2.70 14.85
N PHE A 117 2.71 2.35 13.75
CA PHE A 117 2.48 3.26 12.64
C PHE A 117 0.98 3.44 12.38
N LEU A 118 0.63 4.65 11.96
CA LEU A 118 -0.62 4.98 11.30
C LEU A 118 -0.34 5.05 9.79
N PRO A 119 -0.66 4.00 9.01
CA PRO A 119 -0.55 4.04 7.57
C PRO A 119 -1.69 4.87 6.98
N LEU A 120 -1.35 5.77 6.08
CA LEU A 120 -2.27 6.47 5.19
C LEU A 120 -1.89 6.12 3.76
N GLU A 121 -2.86 5.79 2.94
CA GLU A 121 -2.62 5.53 1.52
C GLU A 121 -3.68 6.20 0.64
N ALA A 122 -3.28 6.63 -0.53
CA ALA A 122 -4.16 7.11 -1.59
C ALA A 122 -3.65 6.59 -2.92
N GLY A 123 -4.52 6.00 -3.71
CA GLY A 123 -4.10 5.35 -4.95
C GLY A 123 -5.26 5.10 -5.90
N TYR A 124 -4.93 4.42 -6.98
CA TYR A 124 -5.89 4.07 -8.01
C TYR A 124 -5.79 2.59 -8.36
N CYS A 125 -6.92 1.90 -8.44
CA CYS A 125 -7.04 0.50 -8.80
C CYS A 125 -7.38 0.40 -10.29
N PHE A 126 -6.39 0.02 -11.10
CA PHE A 126 -6.56 -0.26 -12.52
C PHE A 126 -6.83 -1.74 -12.71
N PHE A 127 -8.01 -2.11 -13.15
CA PHE A 127 -8.31 -3.48 -13.51
C PHE A 127 -7.72 -3.82 -14.88
N LEU A 128 -6.87 -4.83 -14.90
CA LEU A 128 -6.27 -5.39 -16.13
C LEU A 128 -7.20 -6.40 -16.78
N ASN A 129 -8.04 -7.05 -15.96
CA ASN A 129 -9.14 -7.92 -16.33
C ASN A 129 -10.15 -8.00 -15.19
N ASP A 130 -11.15 -8.88 -15.27
CA ASP A 130 -12.23 -9.01 -14.26
C ASP A 130 -11.74 -9.34 -12.83
N HIS A 131 -10.53 -9.83 -12.69
CA HIS A 131 -9.98 -10.28 -11.39
C HIS A 131 -8.67 -9.61 -10.99
N VAL A 132 -7.85 -9.20 -11.96
CA VAL A 132 -6.48 -8.72 -11.71
C VAL A 132 -6.42 -7.20 -11.76
N SER A 133 -5.85 -6.58 -10.74
CA SER A 133 -5.62 -5.15 -10.68
C SER A 133 -4.14 -4.79 -10.59
N LEU A 134 -3.84 -3.59 -11.04
CA LEU A 134 -2.60 -2.86 -10.81
C LEU A 134 -2.94 -1.62 -10.00
N GLU A 135 -2.32 -1.45 -8.82
CA GLU A 135 -2.70 -0.42 -7.86
C GLU A 135 -1.50 0.46 -7.48
N PRO A 136 -1.17 1.46 -8.31
CA PRO A 136 -0.24 2.50 -7.89
C PRO A 136 -0.85 3.34 -6.77
N SER A 137 -0.08 3.60 -5.72
CA SER A 137 -0.50 4.40 -4.58
C SER A 137 0.64 5.21 -3.99
N PHE A 138 0.28 6.33 -3.40
CA PHE A 138 1.12 7.09 -2.49
C PHE A 138 0.80 6.65 -1.06
N PHE A 139 1.81 6.46 -0.25
CA PHE A 139 1.64 6.09 1.15
C PHE A 139 2.45 6.99 2.10
N VAL A 140 1.95 7.12 3.31
CA VAL A 140 2.63 7.74 4.44
C VAL A 140 2.42 6.85 5.66
N ASP A 141 3.50 6.32 6.22
CA ASP A 141 3.49 5.56 7.47
C ASP A 141 3.99 6.48 8.59
N MET A 142 3.07 7.04 9.38
CA MET A 142 3.38 7.91 10.50
C MET A 142 3.73 7.07 11.73
N CYS A 143 4.97 7.18 12.21
CA CYS A 143 5.39 6.49 13.43
C CYS A 143 4.97 7.27 14.68
N PHE A 144 4.26 6.63 15.62
CA PHE A 144 3.86 7.27 16.87
C PHE A 144 5.00 7.39 17.89
N ASN A 145 5.90 6.42 17.94
CA ASN A 145 6.95 6.38 18.94
C ASN A 145 8.14 7.27 18.60
N HIS A 146 8.47 7.40 17.30
CA HIS A 146 9.61 8.19 16.80
C HIS A 146 9.23 8.96 15.54
N PHE A 147 8.30 9.91 15.67
CA PHE A 147 7.65 10.58 14.54
C PHE A 147 8.63 11.21 13.54
N LYS A 148 9.71 11.84 14.02
CA LYS A 148 10.68 12.55 13.16
C LYS A 148 11.70 11.63 12.48
N GLU A 149 11.93 10.45 13.01
CA GLU A 149 13.01 9.56 12.55
C GLU A 149 12.50 8.36 11.76
N SER A 150 11.27 7.91 12.05
CA SER A 150 10.71 6.67 11.50
C SER A 150 9.47 6.88 10.62
N THR A 151 9.05 8.12 10.35
CA THR A 151 7.96 8.38 9.40
C THR A 151 8.47 8.18 7.97
N LYS A 152 7.81 7.29 7.22
CA LYS A 152 8.15 6.94 5.85
C LYS A 152 7.05 7.42 4.91
N PHE A 153 7.42 7.87 3.73
CA PHE A 153 6.46 8.15 2.66
C PHE A 153 7.06 7.76 1.30
N GLY A 154 6.22 7.43 0.36
CA GLY A 154 6.70 7.01 -0.94
C GLY A 154 5.60 6.57 -1.88
N LEU A 155 6.02 5.99 -3.01
CA LEU A 155 5.15 5.35 -3.96
C LEU A 155 5.19 3.84 -3.75
N LYS A 156 4.03 3.21 -3.85
CA LYS A 156 3.83 1.78 -3.75
C LYS A 156 3.12 1.29 -5.02
N LEU A 157 3.55 0.16 -5.55
CA LEU A 157 2.89 -0.52 -6.64
C LEU A 157 2.42 -1.88 -6.15
N SER A 158 1.12 -2.13 -6.22
CA SER A 158 0.52 -3.39 -5.80
C SER A 158 -0.13 -4.10 -6.98
N PHE A 159 -0.12 -5.43 -6.92
CA PHE A 159 -0.89 -6.29 -7.80
C PHE A 159 -1.97 -6.97 -6.98
N GLY A 160 -3.21 -6.79 -7.36
CA GLY A 160 -4.37 -7.34 -6.67
C GLY A 160 -5.05 -8.44 -7.49
N TYR A 161 -5.67 -9.38 -6.77
CA TYR A 161 -6.57 -10.38 -7.33
C TYR A 161 -7.88 -10.35 -6.54
N TYR A 162 -8.99 -10.13 -7.23
CA TYR A 162 -10.35 -9.98 -6.69
C TYR A 162 -11.19 -11.21 -7.03
N PHE A 163 -11.99 -11.72 -6.06
CA PHE A 163 -12.81 -12.92 -6.22
C PHE A 163 -14.06 -12.89 -5.33
#